data_5a55d031b2c3978d700956c61ba62fd6
#
_entry.id   5a55d031b2c3978d700956c61ba62fd6
#
_cell.length_a   1.000
_cell.length_b   1.000
_cell.length_c   1.000
_cell.angle_alpha   90.00
_cell.angle_beta   90.00
_cell.angle_gamma   90.00
#
_symmetry.space_group_name_H-M   'P 1'
#
loop_
_entity.id
_entity.type
_entity.pdbx_description
1 polymer ?
#
loop_
_entity_poly.entity_id
_entity_poly.type
_entity_poly.pdbx_seq_one_letter_code
_entity_poly.pdbx_strand_id
1 'polypeptide(L)'
;MAHAPLASAATNTRELLEAAAATHGDREAYVEPGARITFADWIPRARGVAAQFADLGVVKGDVVALWLPSGIEYATCYAAAAMIGAITTGLNPRLGRREIASILAQADPVLIVADERLGPLPPGPSTVLRREDLRTSGGELPPVELTRRDPVALIFTSGTTGTPKGAVFDADRLAAGGAASGVMSAPYDRRLTSTPFAHAGYMFKLWDQLMWGSALIIPPTPWSADGMFDVLREERITVAGAVPTQWAKLLEVDGVSPEALPHLRIGVVATAPASPALVRGVAERIGVPLVVRYAMTECPTISGTEPGDSTEVQFRTVGRPAAGMEVRIAHDGVVEVSGPCVMRGYWRNPELTVEVLRDGWFRTGDVGVLGDDGNLTLVGRRGDMYIRGGYNVHPGEVERVLLEHAGVEQVAVVGRPAPVIGEIGVACVVPVDPGDPPTLAELRGHVASELADYKAPDELLIVGEMPLTAMLKPDRTALDQLITMQDNDIQRRQPAG
;
A
#
# COMPACT_ATOMS: atom_id res chain seq x y z
N MET A 1 3.57 13.60 29.69
CA MET A 1 2.15 13.14 29.70
C MET A 1 1.87 12.56 28.32
N ALA A 2 1.54 11.28 28.24
CA ALA A 2 1.12 10.70 26.96
C ALA A 2 -0.22 11.34 26.59
N HIS A 3 -0.24 12.15 25.52
CA HIS A 3 -1.49 12.68 25.00
C HIS A 3 -2.33 11.52 24.47
N ALA A 4 -3.52 11.33 25.05
CA ALA A 4 -4.48 10.38 24.49
C ALA A 4 -4.94 10.89 23.10
N PRO A 5 -5.16 9.99 22.14
CA PRO A 5 -5.63 10.40 20.82
C PRO A 5 -7.01 11.08 20.89
N LEU A 6 -7.23 12.09 20.04
CA LEU A 6 -8.46 12.89 19.97
C LEU A 6 -9.77 12.11 19.72
N ALA A 7 -9.70 10.84 19.41
CA ALA A 7 -10.79 10.06 18.82
C ALA A 7 -12.01 9.79 19.68
N SER A 8 -11.97 10.02 20.98
CA SER A 8 -13.05 9.51 21.86
C SER A 8 -14.34 10.31 21.83
N ALA A 9 -14.33 11.55 21.32
CA ALA A 9 -15.49 12.47 21.36
C ALA A 9 -16.12 12.78 20.00
N ALA A 10 -15.37 12.66 18.88
CA ALA A 10 -15.89 13.01 17.56
C ALA A 10 -16.91 11.96 17.07
N THR A 11 -18.09 12.43 16.68
CA THR A 11 -19.19 11.59 16.18
C THR A 11 -19.16 11.41 14.66
N ASN A 12 -18.35 12.21 13.96
CA ASN A 12 -18.18 12.16 12.51
C ASN A 12 -16.85 12.79 12.08
N THR A 13 -16.50 12.66 10.79
CA THR A 13 -15.21 13.14 10.27
C THR A 13 -15.08 14.68 10.32
N ARG A 14 -16.17 15.44 10.13
CA ARG A 14 -16.12 16.90 10.23
C ARG A 14 -15.71 17.34 11.64
N GLU A 15 -16.34 16.80 12.65
CA GLU A 15 -16.01 17.12 14.05
C GLU A 15 -14.56 16.78 14.38
N LEU A 16 -14.04 15.64 13.88
CA LEU A 16 -12.64 15.27 14.10
C LEU A 16 -11.68 16.24 13.41
N LEU A 17 -11.97 16.67 12.19
CA LEU A 17 -11.18 17.67 11.46
C LEU A 17 -11.14 19.01 12.25
N GLU A 18 -12.28 19.48 12.72
CA GLU A 18 -12.37 20.71 13.53
C GLU A 18 -11.64 20.59 14.88
N ALA A 19 -11.79 19.45 15.55
CA ALA A 19 -11.06 19.16 16.78
C ALA A 19 -9.54 19.09 16.56
N ALA A 20 -9.08 18.52 15.44
CA ALA A 20 -7.67 18.48 15.08
C ALA A 20 -7.10 19.89 14.85
N ALA A 21 -7.83 20.78 14.16
CA ALA A 21 -7.43 22.16 13.99
C ALA A 21 -7.29 22.88 15.34
N ALA A 22 -8.25 22.67 16.24
CA ALA A 22 -8.25 23.30 17.57
C ALA A 22 -7.13 22.77 18.48
N THR A 23 -6.78 21.48 18.37
CA THR A 23 -5.82 20.82 19.28
C THR A 23 -4.39 20.88 18.77
N HIS A 24 -4.19 20.70 17.45
CA HIS A 24 -2.88 20.61 16.83
C HIS A 24 -2.46 21.89 16.09
N GLY A 25 -3.32 22.89 16.05
CA GLY A 25 -3.29 24.14 15.29
C GLY A 25 -1.97 24.50 14.62
N ASP A 26 -0.96 24.93 15.39
CA ASP A 26 0.31 25.42 14.88
C ASP A 26 1.26 24.33 14.35
N ARG A 27 0.85 23.04 14.47
CA ARG A 27 1.68 21.95 13.98
C ARG A 27 1.48 21.73 12.50
N GLU A 28 2.54 21.33 11.82
CA GLU A 28 2.48 20.94 10.42
C GLU A 28 1.56 19.72 10.24
N ALA A 29 0.65 19.80 9.28
CA ALA A 29 -0.17 18.68 8.83
C ALA A 29 0.45 18.00 7.61
N TYR A 30 0.93 18.82 6.66
CA TYR A 30 1.60 18.34 5.44
C TYR A 30 2.81 19.19 5.12
N VAL A 31 3.83 18.52 4.60
CA VAL A 31 5.05 19.11 4.04
C VAL A 31 5.31 18.49 2.68
N GLU A 32 5.46 19.33 1.66
CA GLU A 32 5.82 18.91 0.30
C GLU A 32 6.90 19.84 -0.26
N PRO A 33 7.61 19.48 -1.35
CA PRO A 33 8.63 20.33 -1.94
C PRO A 33 8.10 21.75 -2.21
N GLY A 34 8.65 22.74 -1.50
CA GLY A 34 8.29 24.15 -1.65
C GLY A 34 7.04 24.61 -0.89
N ALA A 35 6.33 23.73 -0.17
CA ALA A 35 5.15 24.14 0.59
C ALA A 35 4.97 23.35 1.90
N ARG A 36 4.40 24.05 2.90
CA ARG A 36 4.01 23.50 4.20
C ARG A 36 2.65 24.04 4.60
N ILE A 37 1.87 23.24 5.28
CA ILE A 37 0.59 23.68 5.83
C ILE A 37 0.39 23.14 7.23
N THR A 38 -0.06 24.00 8.14
CA THR A 38 -0.41 23.62 9.52
C THR A 38 -1.84 23.07 9.58
N PHE A 39 -2.22 22.42 10.69
CA PHE A 39 -3.61 22.03 10.92
C PHE A 39 -4.54 23.25 10.97
N ALA A 40 -4.07 24.38 11.54
CA ALA A 40 -4.83 25.61 11.62
C ALA A 40 -5.12 26.23 10.24
N ASP A 41 -4.24 26.06 9.27
CA ASP A 41 -4.42 26.57 7.91
C ASP A 41 -5.11 25.54 6.99
N TRP A 42 -4.78 24.25 7.13
CA TRP A 42 -5.34 23.20 6.29
C TRP A 42 -6.86 23.04 6.44
N ILE A 43 -7.35 23.00 7.69
CA ILE A 43 -8.77 22.71 7.93
C ILE A 43 -9.68 23.86 7.46
N PRO A 44 -9.38 25.16 7.72
CA PRO A 44 -10.14 26.25 7.10
C PRO A 44 -10.08 26.27 5.57
N ARG A 45 -8.91 25.91 4.98
CA ARG A 45 -8.78 25.77 3.53
C ARG A 45 -9.69 24.65 3.00
N ALA A 46 -9.73 23.49 3.66
CA ALA A 46 -10.63 22.40 3.33
C ALA A 46 -12.13 22.83 3.44
N ARG A 47 -12.46 23.66 4.43
CA ARG A 47 -13.80 24.23 4.57
C ARG A 47 -14.19 25.11 3.37
N GLY A 48 -13.27 25.94 2.86
CA GLY A 48 -13.48 26.76 1.66
C GLY A 48 -13.77 25.90 0.42
N VAL A 49 -12.99 24.83 0.23
CA VAL A 49 -13.19 23.86 -0.86
C VAL A 49 -14.50 23.08 -0.68
N ALA A 50 -14.87 22.70 0.56
CA ALA A 50 -16.11 22.01 0.86
C ALA A 50 -17.35 22.86 0.51
N ALA A 51 -17.31 24.17 0.82
CA ALA A 51 -18.35 25.11 0.42
C ALA A 51 -18.43 25.22 -1.12
N GLN A 52 -17.30 25.26 -1.81
CA GLN A 52 -17.27 25.26 -3.29
C GLN A 52 -17.89 23.98 -3.87
N PHE A 53 -17.60 22.80 -3.30
CA PHE A 53 -18.21 21.56 -3.74
C PHE A 53 -19.74 21.59 -3.58
N ALA A 54 -20.22 22.11 -2.45
CA ALA A 54 -21.65 22.29 -2.22
C ALA A 54 -22.28 23.29 -3.23
N ASP A 55 -21.61 24.42 -3.52
CA ASP A 55 -22.05 25.40 -4.54
C ASP A 55 -22.14 24.80 -5.94
N LEU A 56 -21.29 23.78 -6.24
CA LEU A 56 -21.31 22.99 -7.48
C LEU A 56 -22.35 21.85 -7.46
N GLY A 57 -23.16 21.76 -6.39
CA GLY A 57 -24.25 20.79 -6.28
C GLY A 57 -23.86 19.45 -5.67
N VAL A 58 -22.65 19.29 -5.12
CA VAL A 58 -22.26 18.05 -4.43
C VAL A 58 -23.03 17.95 -3.11
N VAL A 59 -23.68 16.82 -2.90
CA VAL A 59 -24.44 16.52 -1.67
C VAL A 59 -23.89 15.28 -0.97
N LYS A 60 -24.37 15.02 0.24
CA LYS A 60 -24.03 13.83 1.02
C LYS A 60 -24.30 12.55 0.22
N GLY A 61 -23.31 11.67 0.17
CA GLY A 61 -23.36 10.38 -0.55
C GLY A 61 -22.88 10.44 -2.00
N ASP A 62 -22.71 11.63 -2.56
CA ASP A 62 -22.11 11.79 -3.89
C ASP A 62 -20.62 11.41 -3.89
N VAL A 63 -20.13 10.95 -5.04
CA VAL A 63 -18.72 10.64 -5.22
C VAL A 63 -17.99 11.83 -5.85
N VAL A 64 -16.89 12.23 -5.21
CA VAL A 64 -15.90 13.18 -5.73
C VAL A 64 -14.64 12.43 -6.11
N ALA A 65 -14.24 12.48 -7.38
CA ALA A 65 -13.00 11.87 -7.85
C ALA A 65 -11.85 12.89 -7.83
N LEU A 66 -10.65 12.43 -7.40
CA LEU A 66 -9.46 13.27 -7.34
C LEU A 66 -8.44 12.78 -8.37
N TRP A 67 -8.29 13.52 -9.48
CA TRP A 67 -7.21 13.40 -10.46
C TRP A 67 -6.12 14.42 -10.13
N LEU A 68 -5.47 14.20 -8.97
CA LEU A 68 -4.47 15.09 -8.40
C LEU A 68 -3.21 14.31 -8.03
N PRO A 69 -2.02 14.92 -8.09
CA PRO A 69 -0.83 14.35 -7.48
C PRO A 69 -0.99 14.23 -5.96
N SER A 70 -0.21 13.35 -5.32
CA SER A 70 -0.09 13.34 -3.86
C SER A 70 0.41 14.70 -3.37
N GLY A 71 -0.31 15.33 -2.44
CA GLY A 71 0.04 16.67 -1.99
C GLY A 71 -1.05 17.34 -1.16
N ILE A 72 -0.78 18.59 -0.80
CA ILE A 72 -1.65 19.41 0.04
C ILE A 72 -3.05 19.59 -0.58
N GLU A 73 -3.14 19.79 -1.90
CA GLU A 73 -4.43 19.95 -2.57
C GLU A 73 -5.26 18.67 -2.55
N TYR A 74 -4.63 17.51 -2.76
CA TYR A 74 -5.32 16.22 -2.62
C TYR A 74 -5.89 16.05 -1.21
N ALA A 75 -5.06 16.29 -0.20
CA ALA A 75 -5.46 16.21 1.20
C ALA A 75 -6.59 17.20 1.54
N THR A 76 -6.52 18.40 0.99
CA THR A 76 -7.53 19.44 1.16
C THR A 76 -8.86 19.04 0.56
N CYS A 77 -8.86 18.50 -0.67
CA CYS A 77 -10.08 18.03 -1.33
C CYS A 77 -10.68 16.79 -0.62
N TYR A 78 -9.84 15.89 -0.11
CA TYR A 78 -10.31 14.72 0.64
C TYR A 78 -10.99 15.14 1.95
N ALA A 79 -10.39 16.06 2.71
CA ALA A 79 -10.98 16.61 3.91
C ALA A 79 -12.28 17.39 3.60
N ALA A 80 -12.27 18.16 2.50
CA ALA A 80 -13.44 18.93 2.05
C ALA A 80 -14.65 18.05 1.74
N ALA A 81 -14.46 16.99 0.97
CA ALA A 81 -15.51 16.02 0.67
C ALA A 81 -16.08 15.39 1.95
N ALA A 82 -15.19 14.98 2.87
CA ALA A 82 -15.60 14.41 4.15
C ALA A 82 -16.41 15.38 5.02
N MET A 83 -16.14 16.70 4.93
CA MET A 83 -16.89 17.74 5.67
C MET A 83 -18.35 17.86 5.26
N ILE A 84 -18.69 17.51 4.04
CA ILE A 84 -20.07 17.59 3.52
C ILE A 84 -20.71 16.21 3.33
N GLY A 85 -20.01 15.13 3.75
CA GLY A 85 -20.50 13.76 3.63
C GLY A 85 -20.42 13.20 2.21
N ALA A 86 -19.64 13.80 1.33
CA ALA A 86 -19.32 13.25 0.03
C ALA A 86 -18.23 12.17 0.17
N ILE A 87 -18.23 11.23 -0.77
CA ILE A 87 -17.32 10.08 -0.79
C ILE A 87 -16.16 10.39 -1.73
N THR A 88 -14.93 10.29 -1.25
CA THR A 88 -13.76 10.53 -2.09
C THR A 88 -13.29 9.25 -2.75
N THR A 89 -13.02 9.30 -4.07
CA THR A 89 -12.21 8.30 -4.76
C THR A 89 -10.97 8.94 -5.38
N GLY A 90 -9.82 8.30 -5.17
CA GLY A 90 -8.56 8.75 -5.76
C GLY A 90 -8.28 8.04 -7.09
N LEU A 91 -7.82 8.79 -8.08
CA LEU A 91 -7.29 8.25 -9.33
C LEU A 91 -5.77 8.29 -9.28
N ASN A 92 -5.12 7.12 -9.31
CA ASN A 92 -3.67 7.05 -9.26
C ASN A 92 -3.10 7.50 -10.62
N PRO A 93 -2.24 8.53 -10.68
CA PRO A 93 -1.66 9.04 -11.93
C PRO A 93 -0.80 8.02 -12.71
N ARG A 94 -0.43 6.92 -12.08
CA ARG A 94 0.33 5.83 -12.73
C ARG A 94 -0.55 4.82 -13.48
N LEU A 95 -1.88 4.92 -13.33
CA LEU A 95 -2.80 4.02 -14.01
C LEU A 95 -2.93 4.39 -15.50
N GLY A 96 -3.15 3.36 -16.30
CA GLY A 96 -3.43 3.52 -17.72
C GLY A 96 -4.83 4.11 -17.97
N ARG A 97 -5.01 4.71 -19.14
CA ARG A 97 -6.25 5.38 -19.53
C ARG A 97 -7.50 4.49 -19.44
N ARG A 98 -7.35 3.18 -19.73
CA ARG A 98 -8.46 2.21 -19.65
C ARG A 98 -8.87 1.93 -18.22
N GLU A 99 -7.89 1.85 -17.31
CA GLU A 99 -8.14 1.62 -15.88
C GLU A 99 -8.85 2.83 -15.26
N ILE A 100 -8.38 4.04 -15.59
CA ILE A 100 -9.03 5.29 -15.15
C ILE A 100 -10.48 5.36 -15.66
N ALA A 101 -10.72 5.05 -16.93
CA ALA A 101 -12.06 5.02 -17.50
C ALA A 101 -12.97 3.99 -16.79
N SER A 102 -12.43 2.82 -16.45
CA SER A 102 -13.15 1.78 -15.71
C SER A 102 -13.49 2.22 -14.28
N ILE A 103 -12.57 2.88 -13.60
CA ILE A 103 -12.80 3.44 -12.25
C ILE A 103 -13.88 4.52 -12.30
N LEU A 104 -13.77 5.47 -13.22
CA LEU A 104 -14.77 6.54 -13.38
C LEU A 104 -16.15 6.01 -13.70
N ALA A 105 -16.26 5.01 -14.58
CA ALA A 105 -17.54 4.37 -14.92
C ALA A 105 -18.19 3.66 -13.73
N GLN A 106 -17.39 3.06 -12.84
CA GLN A 106 -17.91 2.36 -11.65
C GLN A 106 -18.21 3.32 -10.49
N ALA A 107 -17.33 4.30 -10.26
CA ALA A 107 -17.47 5.28 -9.20
C ALA A 107 -18.61 6.25 -9.49
N ASP A 108 -18.85 6.59 -10.76
CA ASP A 108 -19.87 7.50 -11.24
C ASP A 108 -19.83 8.84 -10.47
N PRO A 109 -18.66 9.56 -10.49
CA PRO A 109 -18.52 10.78 -9.71
C PRO A 109 -19.34 11.93 -10.29
N VAL A 110 -19.94 12.73 -9.44
CA VAL A 110 -20.62 13.96 -9.85
C VAL A 110 -19.64 15.11 -10.11
N LEU A 111 -18.48 15.07 -9.41
CA LEU A 111 -17.42 16.05 -9.52
C LEU A 111 -16.06 15.35 -9.66
N ILE A 112 -15.22 15.86 -10.55
CA ILE A 112 -13.80 15.47 -10.64
C ILE A 112 -12.97 16.72 -10.37
N VAL A 113 -12.09 16.67 -9.38
CA VAL A 113 -11.04 17.70 -9.21
C VAL A 113 -9.80 17.24 -9.97
N ALA A 114 -9.34 18.05 -10.92
CA ALA A 114 -8.28 17.64 -11.86
C ALA A 114 -7.11 18.63 -11.90
N ASP A 115 -5.89 18.06 -11.95
CA ASP A 115 -4.68 18.77 -12.34
C ASP A 115 -4.38 18.48 -13.82
N GLU A 116 -4.45 19.49 -14.67
CA GLU A 116 -4.25 19.35 -16.11
C GLU A 116 -2.86 18.82 -16.47
N ARG A 117 -1.87 18.99 -15.61
CA ARG A 117 -0.51 18.47 -15.80
C ARG A 117 -0.43 16.94 -15.80
N LEU A 118 -1.42 16.26 -15.23
CA LEU A 118 -1.53 14.80 -15.26
C LEU A 118 -2.10 14.25 -16.57
N GLY A 119 -2.43 15.14 -17.51
CA GLY A 119 -3.00 14.79 -18.81
C GLY A 119 -4.52 14.68 -18.82
N PRO A 120 -5.12 14.45 -20.02
CA PRO A 120 -6.56 14.48 -20.19
C PRO A 120 -7.25 13.27 -19.58
N LEU A 121 -8.36 13.53 -18.89
CA LEU A 121 -9.28 12.50 -18.44
C LEU A 121 -10.09 11.91 -19.60
N PRO A 122 -10.56 10.66 -19.47
CA PRO A 122 -11.60 10.13 -20.34
C PRO A 122 -12.85 11.03 -20.30
N PRO A 123 -13.53 11.24 -21.43
CA PRO A 123 -14.76 12.03 -21.47
C PRO A 123 -15.87 11.36 -20.61
N GLY A 124 -16.66 12.15 -19.90
CA GLY A 124 -17.72 11.68 -19.04
C GLY A 124 -18.71 12.81 -18.68
N PRO A 125 -19.81 12.49 -18.01
CA PRO A 125 -20.86 13.46 -17.64
C PRO A 125 -20.50 14.32 -16.42
N SER A 126 -19.42 13.98 -15.70
CA SER A 126 -19.06 14.65 -14.44
C SER A 126 -18.63 16.10 -14.66
N THR A 127 -18.97 16.97 -13.72
CA THR A 127 -18.38 18.31 -13.65
C THR A 127 -16.89 18.20 -13.34
N VAL A 128 -16.06 19.01 -14.02
CA VAL A 128 -14.61 19.06 -13.77
C VAL A 128 -14.27 20.41 -13.15
N LEU A 129 -13.69 20.37 -11.95
CA LEU A 129 -13.11 21.53 -11.27
C LEU A 129 -11.58 21.43 -11.40
N ARG A 130 -10.96 22.49 -11.94
CA ARG A 130 -9.50 22.50 -12.08
C ARG A 130 -8.84 22.81 -10.74
N ARG A 131 -7.67 22.25 -10.51
CA ARG A 131 -6.88 22.44 -9.29
C ARG A 131 -6.64 23.93 -8.98
N GLU A 132 -6.33 24.74 -9.99
CA GLU A 132 -6.07 26.16 -9.86
C GLU A 132 -7.31 26.99 -9.49
N ASP A 133 -8.51 26.46 -9.70
CA ASP A 133 -9.78 27.12 -9.41
C ASP A 133 -10.31 26.75 -8.00
N LEU A 134 -9.54 25.99 -7.20
CA LEU A 134 -9.93 25.62 -5.85
C LEU A 134 -10.04 26.85 -4.94
N ARG A 135 -11.18 26.99 -4.28
CA ARG A 135 -11.44 28.02 -3.27
C ARG A 135 -10.66 27.71 -1.99
N THR A 136 -9.74 28.55 -1.61
CA THR A 136 -8.85 28.32 -0.45
C THR A 136 -9.34 28.97 0.85
N SER A 137 -10.45 29.74 0.81
CA SER A 137 -11.01 30.42 1.99
C SER A 137 -12.47 30.80 1.79
N GLY A 138 -13.19 30.99 2.88
CA GLY A 138 -14.58 31.47 2.89
C GLY A 138 -15.60 30.39 2.52
N GLY A 139 -16.88 30.76 2.56
CA GLY A 139 -18.02 29.91 2.28
C GLY A 139 -18.63 29.26 3.54
N GLU A 140 -19.94 29.08 3.50
CA GLU A 140 -20.69 28.38 4.55
C GLU A 140 -20.89 26.93 4.14
N LEU A 141 -20.76 26.02 5.10
CA LEU A 141 -21.04 24.61 4.86
C LEU A 141 -22.57 24.40 4.91
N PRO A 142 -23.09 23.55 4.01
CA PRO A 142 -24.52 23.22 4.08
C PRO A 142 -24.81 22.50 5.41
N PRO A 143 -26.02 22.71 5.95
CA PRO A 143 -26.48 21.91 7.08
C PRO A 143 -26.65 20.45 6.61
N VAL A 144 -25.81 19.56 7.12
CA VAL A 144 -25.86 18.13 6.81
C VAL A 144 -25.62 17.35 8.09
N GLU A 145 -26.48 16.38 8.35
CA GLU A 145 -26.30 15.43 9.44
C GLU A 145 -25.31 14.36 9.01
N LEU A 146 -24.19 14.27 9.73
CA LEU A 146 -23.12 13.29 9.49
C LEU A 146 -23.05 12.31 10.64
N THR A 147 -22.76 11.06 10.30
CA THR A 147 -22.60 9.97 11.26
C THR A 147 -21.28 9.24 11.00
N ARG A 148 -20.86 8.41 11.95
CA ARG A 148 -19.67 7.56 11.78
C ARG A 148 -19.84 6.47 10.72
N ARG A 149 -21.08 6.15 10.35
CA ARG A 149 -21.40 5.14 9.32
C ARG A 149 -21.50 5.70 7.92
N ASP A 150 -21.36 7.00 7.75
CA ASP A 150 -21.36 7.60 6.42
C ASP A 150 -20.07 7.21 5.69
N PRO A 151 -20.16 6.74 4.42
CA PRO A 151 -18.99 6.45 3.62
C PRO A 151 -18.12 7.70 3.44
N VAL A 152 -16.81 7.56 3.56
CA VAL A 152 -15.82 8.63 3.42
C VAL A 152 -14.88 8.37 2.25
N ALA A 153 -14.45 7.11 2.10
CA ALA A 153 -13.50 6.72 1.07
C ALA A 153 -14.00 5.55 0.24
N LEU A 154 -13.79 5.66 -1.06
CA LEU A 154 -13.97 4.61 -2.06
C LEU A 154 -12.60 4.34 -2.70
N ILE A 155 -11.98 3.23 -2.36
CA ILE A 155 -10.60 2.93 -2.73
C ILE A 155 -10.58 1.77 -3.72
N PHE A 156 -10.14 2.04 -4.95
CA PHE A 156 -10.09 1.01 -5.99
C PHE A 156 -8.84 0.14 -5.89
N THR A 157 -9.04 -1.16 -6.07
CA THR A 157 -7.95 -2.15 -6.18
C THR A 157 -7.60 -2.35 -7.65
N SER A 158 -6.34 -2.67 -7.92
CA SER A 158 -5.89 -3.17 -9.23
C SER A 158 -6.24 -4.67 -9.37
N GLY A 159 -7.50 -5.06 -9.35
CA GLY A 159 -7.94 -6.45 -9.26
C GLY A 159 -7.11 -7.43 -10.08
N THR A 160 -6.80 -8.61 -9.54
CA THR A 160 -6.14 -9.73 -10.24
C THR A 160 -6.92 -10.20 -11.47
N THR A 161 -8.19 -9.85 -11.58
CA THR A 161 -9.09 -10.13 -12.71
C THR A 161 -9.07 -9.02 -13.79
N GLY A 162 -8.23 -8.00 -13.66
CA GLY A 162 -8.10 -6.90 -14.61
C GLY A 162 -9.15 -5.78 -14.47
N THR A 163 -10.24 -6.00 -13.73
CA THR A 163 -11.27 -4.95 -13.49
C THR A 163 -11.10 -4.39 -12.08
N PRO A 164 -10.85 -3.09 -11.89
CA PRO A 164 -10.76 -2.47 -10.58
C PRO A 164 -12.04 -2.68 -9.77
N LYS A 165 -11.90 -2.83 -8.45
CA LYS A 165 -13.02 -3.00 -7.51
C LYS A 165 -12.93 -1.94 -6.43
N GLY A 166 -14.01 -1.22 -6.16
CA GLY A 166 -14.03 -0.14 -5.19
C GLY A 166 -14.41 -0.62 -3.80
N ALA A 167 -13.47 -0.65 -2.86
CA ALA A 167 -13.72 -0.94 -1.44
C ALA A 167 -14.23 0.30 -0.70
N VAL A 168 -15.32 0.17 0.05
CA VAL A 168 -15.98 1.28 0.76
C VAL A 168 -15.58 1.32 2.22
N PHE A 169 -15.17 2.49 2.69
CA PHE A 169 -14.83 2.77 4.08
C PHE A 169 -15.63 3.94 4.64
N ASP A 170 -16.21 3.74 5.81
CA ASP A 170 -16.86 4.77 6.62
C ASP A 170 -15.94 5.32 7.72
N ALA A 171 -16.39 6.35 8.43
CA ALA A 171 -15.62 6.97 9.50
C ALA A 171 -15.32 6.01 10.67
N ASP A 172 -16.20 5.03 10.96
CA ASP A 172 -15.93 4.02 11.99
C ASP A 172 -14.71 3.15 11.64
N ARG A 173 -14.60 2.75 10.37
CA ARG A 173 -13.47 1.95 9.89
C ARG A 173 -12.17 2.73 9.85
N LEU A 174 -12.23 4.00 9.44
CA LEU A 174 -11.07 4.88 9.49
C LEU A 174 -10.59 5.12 10.93
N ALA A 175 -11.52 5.28 11.87
CA ALA A 175 -11.20 5.41 13.30
C ALA A 175 -10.57 4.14 13.86
N ALA A 176 -11.12 2.98 13.49
CA ALA A 176 -10.56 1.69 13.88
C ALA A 176 -9.14 1.49 13.35
N GLY A 177 -8.87 1.92 12.10
CA GLY A 177 -7.52 1.92 11.53
C GLY A 177 -6.53 2.77 12.32
N GLY A 178 -6.97 3.94 12.79
CA GLY A 178 -6.17 4.79 13.68
C GLY A 178 -5.89 4.14 15.04
N ALA A 179 -6.89 3.48 15.62
CA ALA A 179 -6.73 2.74 16.88
C ALA A 179 -5.84 1.50 16.74
N ALA A 180 -5.92 0.81 15.59
CA ALA A 180 -5.15 -0.39 15.30
C ALA A 180 -3.72 -0.12 14.77
N SER A 181 -3.32 1.14 14.63
CA SER A 181 -2.00 1.49 14.06
C SER A 181 -0.81 1.06 14.94
N GLY A 182 -1.03 0.85 16.25
CA GLY A 182 -0.01 0.35 17.18
C GLY A 182 1.27 1.19 17.14
N VAL A 183 2.41 0.52 17.03
CA VAL A 183 3.74 1.17 16.97
C VAL A 183 3.94 2.10 15.78
N MET A 184 3.06 2.04 14.79
CA MET A 184 3.11 2.90 13.61
C MET A 184 2.70 4.35 13.91
N SER A 185 2.08 4.61 15.07
CA SER A 185 1.53 5.92 15.40
C SER A 185 1.88 6.32 16.82
N ALA A 186 2.51 7.47 16.94
CA ALA A 186 2.76 8.15 18.18
C ALA A 186 2.37 9.64 18.03
N PRO A 187 2.09 10.34 19.13
CA PRO A 187 1.77 11.76 19.09
C PRO A 187 2.82 12.54 18.30
N TYR A 188 2.35 13.28 17.30
CA TYR A 188 3.17 14.21 16.52
C TYR A 188 4.27 13.56 15.68
N ASP A 189 4.09 12.31 15.30
CA ASP A 189 4.96 11.66 14.33
C ASP A 189 5.11 12.47 13.03
N ARG A 190 6.30 12.42 12.47
CA ARG A 190 6.60 12.92 11.13
C ARG A 190 6.80 11.73 10.21
N ARG A 191 5.84 11.51 9.32
CA ARG A 191 5.78 10.28 8.52
C ARG A 191 6.15 10.54 7.08
N LEU A 192 7.13 9.82 6.59
CA LEU A 192 7.41 9.78 5.16
C LEU A 192 6.29 9.04 4.43
N THR A 193 5.66 9.70 3.45
CA THR A 193 4.62 9.12 2.61
C THR A 193 5.18 8.77 1.24
N SER A 194 5.47 7.50 1.01
CA SER A 194 5.99 7.00 -0.27
C SER A 194 4.92 6.42 -1.20
N THR A 195 3.71 6.17 -0.69
CA THR A 195 2.60 5.64 -1.47
C THR A 195 1.72 6.75 -2.05
N PRO A 196 1.19 6.58 -3.28
CA PRO A 196 0.23 7.54 -3.84
C PRO A 196 -0.98 7.77 -2.93
N PHE A 197 -1.45 9.02 -2.85
CA PHE A 197 -2.59 9.38 -1.99
C PHE A 197 -3.90 8.71 -2.41
N ALA A 198 -4.02 8.33 -3.68
CA ALA A 198 -5.14 7.52 -4.18
C ALA A 198 -5.19 6.08 -3.63
N HIS A 199 -4.23 5.69 -2.78
CA HIS A 199 -4.11 4.34 -2.25
C HIS A 199 -4.59 4.24 -0.79
N ALA A 200 -4.96 3.02 -0.36
CA ALA A 200 -5.39 2.74 1.01
C ALA A 200 -4.35 3.13 2.06
N GLY A 201 -3.05 3.05 1.73
CA GLY A 201 -1.96 3.48 2.60
C GLY A 201 -2.04 4.95 3.04
N TYR A 202 -2.76 5.80 2.28
CA TYR A 202 -3.06 7.17 2.67
C TYR A 202 -4.55 7.36 3.01
N MET A 203 -5.47 7.01 2.10
CA MET A 203 -6.90 7.34 2.28
C MET A 203 -7.50 6.75 3.56
N PHE A 204 -7.06 5.54 3.94
CA PHE A 204 -7.49 4.90 5.18
C PHE A 204 -6.88 5.54 6.44
N LYS A 205 -5.81 6.33 6.31
CA LYS A 205 -5.04 6.89 7.44
C LYS A 205 -5.46 8.32 7.84
N LEU A 206 -6.50 8.89 7.23
CA LEU A 206 -6.96 10.24 7.56
C LEU A 206 -7.27 10.40 9.05
N TRP A 207 -8.05 9.48 9.63
CA TRP A 207 -8.39 9.55 11.05
C TRP A 207 -7.17 9.34 11.96
N ASP A 208 -6.27 8.43 11.58
CA ASP A 208 -5.01 8.21 12.30
C ASP A 208 -4.16 9.49 12.36
N GLN A 209 -4.01 10.20 11.23
CA GLN A 209 -3.31 11.48 11.18
C GLN A 209 -3.95 12.53 12.10
N LEU A 210 -5.27 12.68 12.02
CA LEU A 210 -6.03 13.66 12.81
C LEU A 210 -5.98 13.35 14.31
N MET A 211 -6.08 12.08 14.67
CA MET A 211 -6.03 11.62 16.06
C MET A 211 -4.70 11.91 16.73
N TRP A 212 -3.61 11.67 16.02
CA TRP A 212 -2.25 11.76 16.56
C TRP A 212 -1.56 13.10 16.28
N GLY A 213 -2.16 13.99 15.48
CA GLY A 213 -1.53 15.23 15.04
C GLY A 213 -0.27 15.00 14.24
N SER A 214 -0.23 13.92 13.44
CA SER A 214 0.96 13.54 12.68
C SER A 214 1.15 14.42 11.46
N ALA A 215 2.39 14.84 11.19
CA ALA A 215 2.77 15.49 9.95
C ALA A 215 3.05 14.44 8.86
N LEU A 216 2.49 14.62 7.67
CA LEU A 216 2.78 13.79 6.50
C LEU A 216 3.75 14.51 5.58
N ILE A 217 4.91 13.90 5.35
CA ILE A 217 5.98 14.46 4.54
C ILE A 217 6.00 13.74 3.19
N ILE A 218 5.80 14.51 2.12
CA ILE A 218 5.72 14.04 0.74
C ILE A 218 7.11 14.25 0.12
N PRO A 219 7.82 13.17 -0.26
CA PRO A 219 9.15 13.28 -0.84
C PRO A 219 9.10 13.89 -2.25
N PRO A 220 10.23 14.47 -2.71
CA PRO A 220 10.36 14.89 -4.10
C PRO A 220 10.15 13.74 -5.09
N THR A 221 9.72 14.09 -6.31
CA THR A 221 9.62 13.18 -7.44
C THR A 221 10.49 13.69 -8.59
N PRO A 222 11.21 12.83 -9.31
CA PRO A 222 11.28 11.37 -9.15
C PRO A 222 12.00 10.95 -7.86
N TRP A 223 11.69 9.76 -7.35
CA TRP A 223 12.33 9.20 -6.17
C TRP A 223 13.82 8.90 -6.44
N SER A 224 14.67 9.18 -5.45
CA SER A 224 16.07 8.73 -5.40
C SER A 224 16.45 8.36 -3.97
N ALA A 225 17.48 7.53 -3.79
CA ALA A 225 17.95 7.12 -2.47
C ALA A 225 18.53 8.31 -1.69
N ASP A 226 19.36 9.14 -2.35
CA ASP A 226 19.90 10.37 -1.75
C ASP A 226 18.78 11.33 -1.35
N GLY A 227 17.80 11.56 -2.23
CA GLY A 227 16.64 12.40 -1.93
C GLY A 227 15.81 11.87 -0.76
N MET A 228 15.66 10.54 -0.64
CA MET A 228 15.02 9.94 0.52
C MET A 228 15.85 10.18 1.79
N PHE A 229 17.17 9.99 1.75
CA PHE A 229 18.06 10.24 2.88
C PHE A 229 18.00 11.69 3.35
N ASP A 230 18.05 12.65 2.41
CA ASP A 230 17.94 14.07 2.73
C ASP A 230 16.62 14.40 3.42
N VAL A 231 15.50 13.90 2.91
CA VAL A 231 14.18 14.11 3.53
C VAL A 231 14.11 13.47 4.91
N LEU A 232 14.63 12.25 5.10
CA LEU A 232 14.66 11.60 6.42
C LEU A 232 15.37 12.45 7.46
N ARG A 233 16.50 13.05 7.08
CA ARG A 233 17.34 13.89 7.93
C ARG A 233 16.74 15.27 8.16
N GLU A 234 16.47 16.02 7.08
CA GLU A 234 16.08 17.43 7.13
C GLU A 234 14.67 17.62 7.70
N GLU A 235 13.74 16.75 7.35
CA GLU A 235 12.37 16.76 7.85
C GLU A 235 12.21 16.00 9.17
N ARG A 236 13.30 15.52 9.78
CA ARG A 236 13.27 14.82 11.07
C ARG A 236 12.23 13.72 11.12
N ILE A 237 12.22 12.85 10.09
CA ILE A 237 11.25 11.78 9.97
C ILE A 237 11.37 10.83 11.15
N THR A 238 10.21 10.47 11.73
CA THR A 238 10.12 9.52 12.85
C THR A 238 9.66 8.13 12.42
N VAL A 239 8.86 8.07 11.35
CA VAL A 239 8.34 6.83 10.76
C VAL A 239 8.55 6.88 9.26
N ALA A 240 9.30 5.92 8.71
CA ALA A 240 9.53 5.82 7.27
C ALA A 240 8.94 4.52 6.72
N GLY A 241 7.96 4.64 5.82
CA GLY A 241 7.43 3.51 5.05
C GLY A 241 8.06 3.48 3.67
N ALA A 242 8.61 2.32 3.27
CA ALA A 242 9.16 2.13 1.94
C ALA A 242 9.05 0.66 1.49
N VAL A 243 9.20 0.43 0.20
CA VAL A 243 9.31 -0.95 -0.33
C VAL A 243 10.73 -1.49 -0.11
N PRO A 244 10.94 -2.83 -0.14
CA PRO A 244 12.26 -3.41 0.13
C PRO A 244 13.40 -2.83 -0.70
N THR A 245 13.18 -2.60 -2.00
CA THR A 245 14.17 -1.99 -2.91
C THR A 245 14.58 -0.58 -2.51
N GLN A 246 13.66 0.23 -2.00
CA GLN A 246 13.97 1.58 -1.55
C GLN A 246 14.81 1.56 -0.28
N TRP A 247 14.52 0.64 0.64
CA TRP A 247 15.34 0.40 1.83
C TRP A 247 16.74 -0.09 1.46
N ALA A 248 16.85 -1.06 0.52
CA ALA A 248 18.14 -1.56 0.06
C ALA A 248 19.00 -0.43 -0.53
N LYS A 249 18.44 0.36 -1.44
CA LYS A 249 19.15 1.50 -2.03
C LYS A 249 19.49 2.61 -1.02
N LEU A 250 18.67 2.82 0.00
CA LEU A 250 19.01 3.74 1.08
C LEU A 250 20.24 3.27 1.86
N LEU A 251 20.39 1.96 2.09
CA LEU A 251 21.57 1.41 2.76
C LEU A 251 22.87 1.60 1.96
N GLU A 252 22.80 1.84 0.64
CA GLU A 252 23.97 2.09 -0.20
C GLU A 252 24.44 3.56 -0.13
N VAL A 253 23.59 4.49 0.35
CA VAL A 253 23.90 5.92 0.41
C VAL A 253 24.99 6.20 1.45
N ASP A 254 26.00 6.98 1.05
CA ASP A 254 27.08 7.41 1.93
C ASP A 254 26.54 8.30 3.07
N GLY A 255 27.07 8.08 4.28
CA GLY A 255 26.70 8.84 5.45
C GLY A 255 25.41 8.41 6.16
N VAL A 256 24.70 7.41 5.66
CA VAL A 256 23.57 6.81 6.38
C VAL A 256 24.06 6.13 7.66
N SER A 257 23.59 6.61 8.80
CA SER A 257 23.95 6.10 10.12
C SER A 257 22.89 6.48 11.16
N PRO A 258 22.89 5.86 12.35
CA PRO A 258 21.99 6.25 13.46
C PRO A 258 22.14 7.73 13.86
N GLU A 259 23.37 8.24 13.83
CA GLU A 259 23.69 9.64 14.18
C GLU A 259 23.15 10.62 13.13
N ALA A 260 23.10 10.21 11.86
CA ALA A 260 22.53 11.03 10.79
C ALA A 260 20.99 11.06 10.82
N LEU A 261 20.35 10.02 11.38
CA LEU A 261 18.91 9.85 11.45
C LEU A 261 18.37 9.70 12.90
N PRO A 262 18.73 10.63 13.83
CA PRO A 262 18.46 10.47 15.26
C PRO A 262 16.97 10.54 15.63
N HIS A 263 16.11 10.97 14.71
CA HIS A 263 14.68 11.08 14.91
C HIS A 263 13.90 9.87 14.40
N LEU A 264 14.51 9.09 13.50
CA LEU A 264 13.85 7.90 12.96
C LEU A 264 13.74 6.85 14.06
N ARG A 265 12.53 6.43 14.38
CA ARG A 265 12.25 5.45 15.43
C ARG A 265 11.84 4.07 14.90
N ILE A 266 11.36 4.04 13.65
CA ILE A 266 10.85 2.81 13.03
C ILE A 266 10.88 2.91 11.50
N GLY A 267 11.39 1.87 10.87
CA GLY A 267 11.23 1.59 9.46
C GLY A 267 10.06 0.64 9.23
N VAL A 268 9.34 0.82 8.13
CA VAL A 268 8.19 -0.01 7.78
C VAL A 268 8.37 -0.56 6.38
N VAL A 269 8.16 -1.85 6.23
CA VAL A 269 8.06 -2.50 4.94
C VAL A 269 6.69 -3.14 4.78
N ALA A 270 6.10 -2.95 3.61
CA ALA A 270 4.84 -3.56 3.22
C ALA A 270 4.88 -3.90 1.73
N THR A 271 3.86 -4.62 1.26
CA THR A 271 3.65 -4.98 -0.16
C THR A 271 4.50 -6.11 -0.72
N ALA A 272 5.71 -6.35 -0.20
CA ALA A 272 6.58 -7.45 -0.57
C ALA A 272 7.37 -7.95 0.65
N PRO A 273 7.85 -9.21 0.67
CA PRO A 273 8.73 -9.72 1.71
C PRO A 273 10.04 -8.93 1.77
N ALA A 274 10.54 -8.71 2.99
CA ALA A 274 11.89 -8.19 3.22
C ALA A 274 12.86 -9.35 3.39
N SER A 275 14.05 -9.29 2.76
CA SER A 275 15.07 -10.31 2.99
C SER A 275 15.66 -10.21 4.40
N PRO A 276 16.21 -11.32 4.95
CA PRO A 276 16.92 -11.29 6.24
C PRO A 276 18.07 -10.30 6.26
N ALA A 277 18.79 -10.18 5.14
CA ALA A 277 19.89 -9.25 4.99
C ALA A 277 19.41 -7.80 5.08
N LEU A 278 18.28 -7.48 4.45
CA LEU A 278 17.68 -6.15 4.52
C LEU A 278 17.26 -5.79 5.95
N VAL A 279 16.57 -6.69 6.65
CA VAL A 279 16.12 -6.46 8.04
C VAL A 279 17.33 -6.18 8.94
N ARG A 280 18.39 -7.01 8.85
CA ARG A 280 19.63 -6.80 9.60
C ARG A 280 20.33 -5.51 9.19
N GLY A 281 20.47 -5.25 7.89
CA GLY A 281 21.15 -4.06 7.38
C GLY A 281 20.51 -2.76 7.87
N VAL A 282 19.18 -2.67 7.93
CA VAL A 282 18.48 -1.51 8.48
C VAL A 282 18.75 -1.38 9.99
N ALA A 283 18.67 -2.47 10.75
CA ALA A 283 18.93 -2.45 12.19
C ALA A 283 20.39 -2.07 12.52
N GLU A 284 21.36 -2.56 11.77
CA GLU A 284 22.79 -2.32 12.01
C GLU A 284 23.24 -0.95 11.50
N ARG A 285 22.83 -0.57 10.29
CA ARG A 285 23.33 0.65 9.62
C ARG A 285 22.51 1.92 9.91
N ILE A 286 21.21 1.77 10.16
CA ILE A 286 20.31 2.88 10.48
C ILE A 286 19.98 2.93 11.99
N GLY A 287 20.07 1.78 12.68
CA GLY A 287 19.84 1.70 14.12
C GLY A 287 18.36 1.64 14.52
N VAL A 288 17.45 1.33 13.59
CA VAL A 288 16.02 1.21 13.87
C VAL A 288 15.45 -0.14 13.48
N PRO A 289 14.40 -0.62 14.14
CA PRO A 289 13.71 -1.83 13.72
C PRO A 289 12.99 -1.61 12.39
N LEU A 290 13.04 -2.62 11.51
CA LEU A 290 12.26 -2.67 10.29
C LEU A 290 11.06 -3.60 10.51
N VAL A 291 9.86 -3.04 10.68
CA VAL A 291 8.65 -3.83 10.92
C VAL A 291 7.91 -4.12 9.63
N VAL A 292 7.36 -5.32 9.55
CA VAL A 292 6.55 -5.78 8.42
C VAL A 292 5.08 -5.53 8.70
N ARG A 293 4.32 -5.11 7.70
CA ARG A 293 2.87 -4.93 7.77
C ARG A 293 2.16 -5.70 6.66
N TYR A 294 1.19 -6.50 7.04
CA TYR A 294 0.28 -7.14 6.10
C TYR A 294 -1.01 -6.34 6.02
N ALA A 295 -1.30 -5.91 4.82
CA ALA A 295 -2.45 -5.09 4.50
C ALA A 295 -2.88 -5.33 3.05
N MET A 296 -4.12 -5.06 2.77
CA MET A 296 -4.68 -5.01 1.42
C MET A 296 -5.72 -3.90 1.34
N THR A 297 -6.16 -3.54 0.15
CA THR A 297 -7.12 -2.44 0.00
C THR A 297 -8.41 -2.71 0.76
N GLU A 298 -8.89 -3.94 0.76
CA GLU A 298 -10.13 -4.36 1.43
C GLU A 298 -10.01 -4.41 2.95
N CYS A 299 -8.79 -4.50 3.47
CA CYS A 299 -8.47 -4.48 4.90
C CYS A 299 -7.09 -3.84 5.11
N PRO A 300 -7.01 -2.51 5.23
CA PRO A 300 -5.73 -1.78 5.26
C PRO A 300 -4.89 -1.95 6.53
N THR A 301 -5.39 -2.75 7.50
CA THR A 301 -4.66 -3.09 8.73
C THR A 301 -5.07 -4.50 9.13
N ILE A 302 -4.23 -5.50 8.86
CA ILE A 302 -4.51 -6.90 9.20
C ILE A 302 -3.58 -7.37 10.33
N SER A 303 -2.28 -7.41 10.07
CA SER A 303 -1.28 -7.88 11.02
C SER A 303 0.04 -7.14 10.88
N GLY A 304 0.95 -7.33 11.81
CA GLY A 304 2.28 -6.77 11.72
C GLY A 304 3.23 -7.33 12.77
N THR A 305 4.53 -7.23 12.45
CA THR A 305 5.58 -7.52 13.41
C THR A 305 5.82 -6.30 14.32
N GLU A 306 6.41 -6.55 15.48
CA GLU A 306 6.70 -5.52 16.47
C GLU A 306 8.22 -5.25 16.55
N PRO A 307 8.65 -4.06 17.01
CA PRO A 307 10.07 -3.71 17.13
C PRO A 307 10.92 -4.68 17.97
N GLY A 308 10.29 -5.37 18.93
CA GLY A 308 10.96 -6.35 19.80
C GLY A 308 10.97 -7.78 19.26
N ASP A 309 10.34 -8.03 18.10
CA ASP A 309 10.37 -9.35 17.48
C ASP A 309 11.77 -9.68 16.94
N SER A 310 12.14 -10.97 16.94
CA SER A 310 13.40 -11.41 16.37
C SER A 310 13.45 -11.13 14.86
N THR A 311 14.66 -11.02 14.32
CA THR A 311 14.88 -10.87 12.87
C THR A 311 14.16 -11.98 12.09
N GLU A 312 14.16 -13.22 12.63
CA GLU A 312 13.47 -14.34 12.01
C GLU A 312 11.97 -14.12 11.91
N VAL A 313 11.32 -13.66 12.96
CA VAL A 313 9.89 -13.31 12.94
C VAL A 313 9.63 -12.17 11.93
N GLN A 314 10.50 -11.16 11.89
CA GLN A 314 10.35 -10.00 11.01
C GLN A 314 10.45 -10.34 9.52
N PHE A 315 11.23 -11.37 9.10
CA PHE A 315 11.31 -11.72 7.69
C PHE A 315 10.49 -12.95 7.28
N ARG A 316 10.23 -13.91 8.21
CA ARG A 316 9.48 -15.14 7.90
C ARG A 316 7.97 -14.97 8.06
N THR A 317 7.53 -13.97 8.80
CA THR A 317 6.11 -13.77 9.10
C THR A 317 5.63 -12.37 8.75
N VAL A 318 4.32 -12.19 8.73
CA VAL A 318 3.69 -10.87 8.68
C VAL A 318 3.13 -10.47 10.06
N GLY A 319 3.70 -11.06 11.11
CA GLY A 319 3.40 -10.74 12.50
C GLY A 319 2.03 -11.21 12.96
N ARG A 320 1.61 -10.65 14.10
CA ARG A 320 0.34 -10.98 14.78
C ARG A 320 -0.78 -10.07 14.30
N PRO A 321 -2.05 -10.50 14.46
CA PRO A 321 -3.20 -9.65 14.18
C PRO A 321 -3.09 -8.30 14.89
N ALA A 322 -3.42 -7.22 14.17
CA ALA A 322 -3.46 -5.88 14.75
C ALA A 322 -4.58 -5.77 15.80
N ALA A 323 -4.51 -4.74 16.64
CA ALA A 323 -5.50 -4.56 17.72
C ALA A 323 -6.93 -4.52 17.17
N GLY A 324 -7.79 -5.38 17.71
CA GLY A 324 -9.19 -5.53 17.31
C GLY A 324 -9.41 -6.34 16.02
N MET A 325 -8.34 -6.84 15.39
CA MET A 325 -8.43 -7.74 14.24
C MET A 325 -8.31 -9.20 14.67
N GLU A 326 -9.01 -10.07 13.96
CA GLU A 326 -8.93 -11.51 14.10
C GLU A 326 -8.50 -12.13 12.78
N VAL A 327 -7.69 -13.18 12.85
CA VAL A 327 -7.21 -13.94 11.70
C VAL A 327 -7.44 -15.42 11.94
N ARG A 328 -7.94 -16.12 10.93
CA ARG A 328 -8.03 -17.59 10.94
C ARG A 328 -7.64 -18.14 9.57
N ILE A 329 -7.32 -19.41 9.55
CA ILE A 329 -7.04 -20.15 8.31
C ILE A 329 -8.27 -21.01 7.99
N ALA A 330 -8.85 -20.80 6.83
CA ALA A 330 -9.97 -21.60 6.35
C ALA A 330 -9.50 -23.02 6.01
N HIS A 331 -10.43 -23.96 5.86
CA HIS A 331 -10.12 -25.36 5.55
C HIS A 331 -9.30 -25.55 4.25
N ASP A 332 -9.43 -24.63 3.31
CA ASP A 332 -8.68 -24.63 2.04
C ASP A 332 -7.35 -23.81 2.12
N GLY A 333 -6.89 -23.48 3.32
CA GLY A 333 -5.65 -22.77 3.57
C GLY A 333 -5.74 -21.25 3.38
N VAL A 334 -6.88 -20.71 2.96
CA VAL A 334 -7.04 -19.27 2.73
C VAL A 334 -7.10 -18.52 4.06
N VAL A 335 -6.38 -17.41 4.12
CA VAL A 335 -6.43 -16.47 5.25
C VAL A 335 -7.77 -15.74 5.24
N GLU A 336 -8.50 -15.83 6.34
CA GLU A 336 -9.72 -15.08 6.58
C GLU A 336 -9.49 -14.10 7.73
N VAL A 337 -9.99 -12.87 7.56
CA VAL A 337 -9.81 -11.80 8.53
C VAL A 337 -11.16 -11.21 8.93
N SER A 338 -11.30 -10.89 10.21
CA SER A 338 -12.47 -10.22 10.76
C SER A 338 -12.02 -9.04 11.64
N GLY A 339 -12.85 -8.04 11.77
CA GLY A 339 -12.58 -6.90 12.62
C GLY A 339 -12.95 -5.55 11.99
N PRO A 340 -12.77 -4.48 12.76
CA PRO A 340 -13.31 -3.17 12.40
C PRO A 340 -12.56 -2.48 11.22
N CYS A 341 -11.38 -2.97 10.82
CA CYS A 341 -10.64 -2.45 9.68
C CYS A 341 -11.05 -3.06 8.33
N VAL A 342 -11.93 -4.08 8.33
CA VAL A 342 -12.44 -4.67 7.09
C VAL A 342 -13.39 -3.70 6.40
N MET A 343 -13.30 -3.56 5.07
CA MET A 343 -14.21 -2.74 4.27
C MET A 343 -15.69 -3.05 4.55
N ARG A 344 -16.59 -2.12 4.22
CA ARG A 344 -18.04 -2.39 4.28
C ARG A 344 -18.51 -3.38 3.20
N GLY A 345 -17.80 -3.42 2.10
CA GLY A 345 -18.08 -4.18 0.90
C GLY A 345 -17.59 -3.45 -0.33
N TYR A 346 -17.84 -4.03 -1.49
CA TYR A 346 -17.52 -3.40 -2.77
C TYR A 346 -18.64 -2.47 -3.22
N TRP A 347 -18.25 -1.32 -3.73
CA TRP A 347 -19.14 -0.26 -4.21
C TRP A 347 -20.07 -0.78 -5.31
N ARG A 348 -21.38 -0.65 -5.09
CA ARG A 348 -22.44 -1.07 -6.03
C ARG A 348 -22.30 -2.52 -6.52
N ASN A 349 -21.63 -3.37 -5.74
CA ASN A 349 -21.44 -4.79 -6.08
C ASN A 349 -21.72 -5.69 -4.87
N PRO A 350 -23.02 -5.85 -4.51
CA PRO A 350 -23.41 -6.68 -3.38
C PRO A 350 -23.12 -8.18 -3.59
N GLU A 351 -23.21 -8.68 -4.82
CA GLU A 351 -22.95 -10.08 -5.14
C GLU A 351 -21.50 -10.45 -4.82
N LEU A 352 -20.54 -9.68 -5.34
CA LEU A 352 -19.13 -9.89 -5.02
C LEU A 352 -18.85 -9.67 -3.54
N THR A 353 -19.54 -8.73 -2.90
CA THR A 353 -19.39 -8.50 -1.45
C THR A 353 -19.75 -9.74 -0.66
N VAL A 354 -20.89 -10.35 -0.95
CA VAL A 354 -21.34 -11.60 -0.29
C VAL A 354 -20.41 -12.78 -0.59
N GLU A 355 -19.79 -12.81 -1.77
CA GLU A 355 -18.83 -13.85 -2.12
C GLU A 355 -17.60 -13.83 -1.20
N VAL A 356 -17.04 -12.63 -0.92
CA VAL A 356 -15.77 -12.47 -0.19
C VAL A 356 -15.95 -12.15 1.29
N LEU A 357 -17.12 -11.65 1.70
CA LEU A 357 -17.42 -11.25 3.09
C LEU A 357 -18.61 -12.04 3.60
N ARG A 358 -18.35 -13.06 4.42
CA ARG A 358 -19.37 -13.98 4.96
C ARG A 358 -19.28 -14.01 6.49
N ASP A 359 -20.40 -13.81 7.15
CA ASP A 359 -20.51 -13.89 8.62
C ASP A 359 -19.46 -13.00 9.34
N GLY A 360 -19.14 -11.83 8.77
CA GLY A 360 -18.14 -10.91 9.31
C GLY A 360 -16.69 -11.26 8.98
N TRP A 361 -16.44 -12.36 8.24
CA TRP A 361 -15.11 -12.79 7.82
C TRP A 361 -14.87 -12.47 6.33
N PHE A 362 -13.80 -11.75 6.08
CA PHE A 362 -13.35 -11.41 4.74
C PHE A 362 -12.28 -12.43 4.28
N ARG A 363 -12.51 -13.04 3.12
CA ARG A 363 -11.57 -13.97 2.48
C ARG A 363 -10.56 -13.20 1.65
N THR A 364 -9.30 -13.22 2.05
CA THR A 364 -8.25 -12.39 1.43
C THR A 364 -7.78 -12.90 0.06
N GLY A 365 -7.95 -14.20 -0.19
CA GLY A 365 -7.37 -14.89 -1.33
C GLY A 365 -5.88 -15.23 -1.14
N ASP A 366 -5.26 -14.76 -0.07
CA ASP A 366 -3.92 -15.17 0.32
C ASP A 366 -4.00 -16.50 1.09
N VAL A 367 -3.01 -17.36 0.92
CA VAL A 367 -2.85 -18.64 1.62
C VAL A 367 -1.80 -18.46 2.71
N GLY A 368 -2.05 -19.00 3.89
CA GLY A 368 -1.15 -18.80 5.01
C GLY A 368 -1.25 -19.88 6.10
N VAL A 369 -0.37 -19.76 7.08
CA VAL A 369 -0.32 -20.59 8.27
C VAL A 369 -0.25 -19.69 9.50
N LEU A 370 -1.07 -19.95 10.50
CA LEU A 370 -1.01 -19.28 11.78
C LEU A 370 -0.24 -20.18 12.75
N GLY A 371 0.90 -19.68 13.24
CA GLY A 371 1.73 -20.40 14.19
C GLY A 371 1.14 -20.41 15.60
N ASP A 372 1.61 -21.32 16.46
CA ASP A 372 1.21 -21.41 17.89
C ASP A 372 1.57 -20.14 18.66
N ASP A 373 2.56 -19.38 18.21
CA ASP A 373 2.96 -18.07 18.74
C ASP A 373 2.06 -16.90 18.28
N GLY A 374 1.05 -17.20 17.45
CA GLY A 374 0.11 -16.24 16.90
C GLY A 374 0.64 -15.45 15.71
N ASN A 375 1.86 -15.73 15.22
CA ASN A 375 2.38 -15.09 14.01
C ASN A 375 1.78 -15.73 12.74
N LEU A 376 1.38 -14.88 11.79
CA LEU A 376 0.88 -15.29 10.49
C LEU A 376 2.03 -15.38 9.50
N THR A 377 2.17 -16.51 8.83
CA THR A 377 3.08 -16.70 7.69
C THR A 377 2.25 -16.80 6.42
N LEU A 378 2.51 -15.92 5.43
CA LEU A 378 1.89 -16.03 4.12
C LEU A 378 2.67 -17.02 3.26
N VAL A 379 1.98 -17.93 2.62
CA VAL A 379 2.56 -18.97 1.73
C VAL A 379 2.50 -18.50 0.27
N GLY A 380 1.43 -17.78 -0.10
CA GLY A 380 1.24 -17.28 -1.46
C GLY A 380 -0.20 -16.81 -1.69
N ARG A 381 -0.56 -16.64 -2.95
CA ARG A 381 -1.94 -16.35 -3.37
C ARG A 381 -2.57 -17.56 -4.04
N ARG A 382 -3.84 -17.78 -3.81
CA ARG A 382 -4.58 -18.88 -4.42
C ARG A 382 -4.60 -18.78 -5.95
N GLY A 383 -4.64 -17.57 -6.50
CA GLY A 383 -4.64 -17.31 -7.95
C GLY A 383 -3.27 -17.38 -8.62
N ASP A 384 -2.20 -17.36 -7.85
CA ASP A 384 -0.81 -17.36 -8.35
C ASP A 384 -0.18 -18.76 -8.30
N MET A 385 -0.85 -19.73 -7.66
CA MET A 385 -0.40 -21.12 -7.53
C MET A 385 -0.30 -21.78 -8.89
N TYR A 386 0.77 -22.52 -9.15
CA TYR A 386 0.91 -23.37 -10.33
C TYR A 386 0.99 -24.84 -9.94
N ILE A 387 0.63 -25.74 -10.88
CA ILE A 387 0.53 -27.19 -10.65
C ILE A 387 1.68 -27.89 -11.36
N ARG A 388 2.71 -28.27 -10.60
CA ARG A 388 3.89 -28.96 -11.11
C ARG A 388 3.78 -30.46 -10.85
N GLY A 389 3.61 -31.25 -11.89
CA GLY A 389 3.56 -32.73 -11.77
C GLY A 389 2.45 -33.22 -10.82
N GLY A 390 1.33 -32.50 -10.73
CA GLY A 390 0.23 -32.80 -9.82
C GLY A 390 0.36 -32.22 -8.42
N TYR A 391 1.45 -31.51 -8.12
CA TYR A 391 1.66 -30.84 -6.84
C TYR A 391 1.41 -29.35 -6.94
N ASN A 392 0.72 -28.80 -5.94
CA ASN A 392 0.49 -27.36 -5.82
C ASN A 392 1.78 -26.67 -5.34
N VAL A 393 2.23 -25.69 -6.10
CA VAL A 393 3.38 -24.84 -5.72
C VAL A 393 2.93 -23.41 -5.62
N HIS A 394 3.19 -22.80 -4.47
CA HIS A 394 2.91 -21.39 -4.24
C HIS A 394 4.18 -20.56 -4.47
N PRO A 395 4.22 -19.67 -5.47
CA PRO A 395 5.38 -18.83 -5.75
C PRO A 395 5.96 -18.16 -4.52
N GLY A 396 5.11 -17.58 -3.66
CA GLY A 396 5.55 -16.82 -2.49
C GLY A 396 6.33 -17.63 -1.45
N GLU A 397 6.13 -18.94 -1.34
CA GLU A 397 6.94 -19.78 -0.45
C GLU A 397 8.34 -20.02 -1.03
N VAL A 398 8.42 -20.20 -2.35
CA VAL A 398 9.70 -20.38 -3.05
C VAL A 398 10.47 -19.06 -3.08
N GLU A 399 9.82 -17.96 -3.38
CA GLU A 399 10.38 -16.59 -3.36
C GLU A 399 11.02 -16.27 -2.01
N ARG A 400 10.36 -16.63 -0.91
CA ARG A 400 10.87 -16.38 0.44
C ARG A 400 12.18 -17.13 0.69
N VAL A 401 12.25 -18.40 0.33
CA VAL A 401 13.48 -19.20 0.47
C VAL A 401 14.57 -18.65 -0.43
N LEU A 402 14.26 -18.33 -1.68
CA LEU A 402 15.23 -17.75 -2.61
C LEU A 402 15.80 -16.40 -2.13
N LEU A 403 15.02 -15.56 -1.43
CA LEU A 403 15.49 -14.32 -0.81
C LEU A 403 16.49 -14.55 0.35
N GLU A 404 16.59 -15.74 0.88
CA GLU A 404 17.58 -16.10 1.89
C GLU A 404 18.95 -16.43 1.28
N HIS A 405 19.03 -16.67 -0.04
CA HIS A 405 20.27 -16.93 -0.76
C HIS A 405 21.09 -15.65 -0.93
N ALA A 406 22.38 -15.70 -0.58
CA ALA A 406 23.27 -14.54 -0.55
C ALA A 406 23.43 -13.81 -1.90
N GLY A 407 23.25 -14.52 -3.02
CA GLY A 407 23.34 -13.95 -4.37
C GLY A 407 22.04 -13.35 -4.90
N VAL A 408 20.94 -13.34 -4.12
CA VAL A 408 19.62 -12.88 -4.56
C VAL A 408 19.24 -11.58 -3.87
N GLU A 409 19.12 -10.49 -4.63
CA GLU A 409 18.62 -9.19 -4.14
C GLU A 409 17.09 -9.15 -4.19
N GLN A 410 16.50 -9.52 -5.34
CA GLN A 410 15.07 -9.59 -5.54
C GLN A 410 14.71 -10.83 -6.35
N VAL A 411 13.52 -11.38 -6.11
CA VAL A 411 13.01 -12.52 -6.85
C VAL A 411 11.50 -12.45 -7.01
N ALA A 412 11.03 -12.94 -8.14
CA ALA A 412 9.65 -13.33 -8.38
C ALA A 412 9.61 -14.68 -9.10
N VAL A 413 8.72 -15.56 -8.68
CA VAL A 413 8.53 -16.86 -9.33
C VAL A 413 7.25 -16.84 -10.14
N VAL A 414 7.33 -17.19 -11.42
CA VAL A 414 6.19 -17.23 -12.36
C VAL A 414 5.95 -18.68 -12.76
N GLY A 415 4.71 -19.14 -12.58
CA GLY A 415 4.27 -20.43 -13.12
C GLY A 415 3.99 -20.31 -14.62
N ARG A 416 4.48 -21.25 -15.42
CA ARG A 416 4.16 -21.30 -16.86
C ARG A 416 3.84 -22.70 -17.34
N PRO A 417 3.02 -22.85 -18.38
CA PRO A 417 2.72 -24.16 -18.98
C PRO A 417 4.00 -24.86 -19.47
N ALA A 418 4.11 -26.16 -19.22
CA ALA A 418 5.18 -27.01 -19.73
C ALA A 418 4.64 -28.36 -20.18
N PRO A 419 5.19 -28.93 -21.30
CA PRO A 419 4.80 -30.24 -21.77
C PRO A 419 5.01 -31.31 -20.68
N VAL A 420 4.11 -32.28 -20.58
CA VAL A 420 4.20 -33.48 -19.73
C VAL A 420 3.99 -33.20 -18.23
N ILE A 421 4.63 -32.18 -17.66
CA ILE A 421 4.60 -31.91 -16.21
C ILE A 421 3.44 -30.97 -15.80
N GLY A 422 2.77 -30.35 -16.77
CA GLY A 422 1.68 -29.41 -16.57
C GLY A 422 2.19 -27.96 -16.51
N GLU A 423 2.77 -27.57 -15.40
CA GLU A 423 3.38 -26.25 -15.22
C GLU A 423 4.75 -26.38 -14.57
N ILE A 424 5.60 -25.39 -14.78
CA ILE A 424 6.92 -25.24 -14.17
C ILE A 424 7.07 -23.87 -13.54
N GLY A 425 7.97 -23.74 -12.57
CA GLY A 425 8.34 -22.48 -11.95
C GLY A 425 9.57 -21.87 -12.61
N VAL A 426 9.46 -20.60 -13.03
CA VAL A 426 10.58 -19.78 -13.51
C VAL A 426 10.95 -18.77 -12.44
N ALA A 427 12.15 -18.82 -11.90
CA ALA A 427 12.66 -17.82 -10.98
C ALA A 427 13.23 -16.64 -11.75
N CYS A 428 12.61 -15.47 -11.64
CA CYS A 428 13.12 -14.20 -12.16
C CYS A 428 13.90 -13.49 -11.06
N VAL A 429 15.21 -13.35 -11.22
CA VAL A 429 16.13 -12.92 -10.15
C VAL A 429 16.86 -11.65 -10.55
N VAL A 430 16.87 -10.65 -9.66
CA VAL A 430 17.84 -9.57 -9.65
C VAL A 430 18.98 -10.02 -8.75
N PRO A 431 20.20 -10.21 -9.27
CA PRO A 431 21.34 -10.67 -8.46
C PRO A 431 21.93 -9.53 -7.64
N VAL A 432 22.51 -9.85 -6.49
CA VAL A 432 23.28 -8.91 -5.66
C VAL A 432 24.51 -8.40 -6.43
N ASP A 433 25.20 -9.29 -7.13
CA ASP A 433 26.31 -8.95 -8.03
C ASP A 433 25.92 -9.31 -9.48
N PRO A 434 25.69 -8.32 -10.36
CA PRO A 434 25.41 -8.60 -11.76
C PRO A 434 26.56 -9.31 -12.51
N GLY A 435 27.80 -9.21 -12.01
CA GLY A 435 28.98 -9.86 -12.58
C GLY A 435 29.11 -11.33 -12.19
N ASP A 436 28.44 -11.75 -11.10
CA ASP A 436 28.46 -13.13 -10.58
C ASP A 436 27.02 -13.55 -10.14
N PRO A 437 26.09 -13.68 -11.08
CA PRO A 437 24.72 -14.06 -10.76
C PRO A 437 24.62 -15.51 -10.31
N PRO A 438 23.72 -15.85 -9.37
CA PRO A 438 23.53 -17.23 -8.93
C PRO A 438 23.06 -18.12 -10.09
N THR A 439 23.52 -19.35 -10.09
CA THR A 439 23.11 -20.34 -11.09
C THR A 439 21.80 -21.01 -10.71
N LEU A 440 21.07 -21.56 -11.70
CA LEU A 440 19.88 -22.37 -11.44
C LEU A 440 20.16 -23.55 -10.48
N ALA A 441 21.33 -24.20 -10.62
CA ALA A 441 21.68 -25.32 -9.77
C ALA A 441 21.86 -24.94 -8.30
N GLU A 442 22.50 -23.80 -8.02
CA GLU A 442 22.62 -23.24 -6.67
C GLU A 442 21.28 -22.92 -6.06
N LEU A 443 20.42 -22.19 -6.80
CA LEU A 443 19.09 -21.82 -6.34
C LEU A 443 18.20 -23.04 -6.11
N ARG A 444 18.25 -24.05 -6.97
CA ARG A 444 17.55 -25.33 -6.77
C ARG A 444 18.03 -26.07 -5.54
N GLY A 445 19.35 -26.14 -5.34
CA GLY A 445 19.95 -26.73 -4.14
C GLY A 445 19.53 -26.03 -2.87
N HIS A 446 19.52 -24.70 -2.90
CA HIS A 446 19.08 -23.88 -1.77
C HIS A 446 17.60 -24.11 -1.43
N VAL A 447 16.70 -24.10 -2.43
CA VAL A 447 15.28 -24.40 -2.21
C VAL A 447 15.08 -25.83 -1.70
N ALA A 448 15.76 -26.82 -2.27
CA ALA A 448 15.62 -28.22 -1.88
C ALA A 448 16.16 -28.53 -0.47
N SER A 449 17.01 -27.66 0.10
CA SER A 449 17.45 -27.80 1.50
C SER A 449 16.38 -27.36 2.51
N GLU A 450 15.43 -26.53 2.11
CA GLU A 450 14.42 -25.93 3.00
C GLU A 450 12.98 -26.39 2.66
N LEU A 451 12.72 -26.73 1.39
CA LEU A 451 11.41 -27.14 0.89
C LEU A 451 11.50 -28.48 0.16
N ALA A 452 10.33 -29.05 -0.16
CA ALA A 452 10.29 -30.23 -1.02
C ALA A 452 10.89 -29.92 -2.40
N ASP A 453 11.65 -30.85 -2.95
CA ASP A 453 12.41 -30.73 -4.19
C ASP A 453 11.57 -30.34 -5.42
N TYR A 454 10.31 -30.80 -5.46
CA TYR A 454 9.38 -30.42 -6.53
C TYR A 454 8.98 -28.94 -6.53
N LYS A 455 9.25 -28.19 -5.47
CA LYS A 455 9.02 -26.74 -5.37
C LYS A 455 10.17 -25.91 -5.93
N ALA A 456 11.33 -26.54 -6.12
CA ALA A 456 12.48 -25.83 -6.68
C ALA A 456 12.18 -25.35 -8.11
N PRO A 457 12.64 -24.14 -8.49
CA PRO A 457 12.39 -23.60 -9.81
C PRO A 457 13.02 -24.47 -10.90
N ASP A 458 12.35 -24.57 -12.03
CA ASP A 458 12.83 -25.34 -13.18
C ASP A 458 13.71 -24.49 -14.11
N GLU A 459 13.49 -23.20 -14.12
CA GLU A 459 14.19 -22.25 -14.99
C GLU A 459 14.58 -21.00 -14.21
N LEU A 460 15.57 -20.29 -14.73
CA LEU A 460 16.10 -19.06 -14.17
C LEU A 460 16.18 -17.97 -15.25
N LEU A 461 15.59 -16.82 -14.96
CA LEU A 461 15.74 -15.60 -15.73
C LEU A 461 16.48 -14.56 -14.86
N ILE A 462 17.67 -14.15 -15.26
CA ILE A 462 18.37 -13.02 -14.64
C ILE A 462 17.84 -11.73 -15.26
N VAL A 463 17.36 -10.81 -14.41
CA VAL A 463 16.86 -9.50 -14.80
C VAL A 463 17.72 -8.42 -14.16
N GLY A 464 17.99 -7.33 -14.88
CA GLY A 464 18.76 -6.20 -14.35
C GLY A 464 17.97 -5.35 -13.36
N GLU A 465 16.63 -5.33 -13.51
CA GLU A 465 15.69 -4.64 -12.62
C GLU A 465 14.37 -5.40 -12.60
N MET A 466 13.75 -5.51 -11.44
CA MET A 466 12.44 -6.16 -11.30
C MET A 466 11.35 -5.27 -11.92
N PRO A 467 10.61 -5.74 -12.93
CA PRO A 467 9.43 -5.04 -13.42
C PRO A 467 8.40 -4.87 -12.30
N LEU A 468 7.91 -3.64 -12.12
CA LEU A 468 6.97 -3.32 -11.06
C LEU A 468 5.66 -2.77 -11.63
N THR A 469 4.56 -3.17 -11.00
CA THR A 469 3.24 -2.56 -11.22
C THR A 469 3.21 -1.11 -10.73
N ALA A 470 2.14 -0.37 -11.08
CA ALA A 470 1.89 0.98 -10.55
C ALA A 470 1.91 1.06 -9.01
N MET A 471 1.74 -0.08 -8.34
CA MET A 471 1.73 -0.22 -6.87
C MET A 471 3.06 -0.74 -6.31
N LEU A 472 4.14 -0.71 -7.12
CA LEU A 472 5.48 -1.15 -6.72
C LEU A 472 5.56 -2.63 -6.28
N LYS A 473 4.71 -3.48 -6.84
CA LYS A 473 4.78 -4.95 -6.70
C LYS A 473 5.38 -5.56 -7.97
N PRO A 474 6.05 -6.72 -7.89
CA PRO A 474 6.50 -7.44 -9.08
C PRO A 474 5.36 -7.61 -10.09
N ASP A 475 5.59 -7.18 -11.32
CA ASP A 475 4.63 -7.31 -12.42
C ASP A 475 4.82 -8.66 -13.11
N ARG A 476 4.05 -9.66 -12.65
CA ARG A 476 4.11 -11.03 -13.17
C ARG A 476 3.76 -11.11 -14.65
N THR A 477 2.92 -10.21 -15.15
CA THR A 477 2.57 -10.16 -16.59
C THR A 477 3.76 -9.69 -17.42
N ALA A 478 4.45 -8.64 -16.97
CA ALA A 478 5.66 -8.17 -17.62
C ALA A 478 6.78 -9.22 -17.55
N LEU A 479 6.92 -9.93 -16.42
CA LEU A 479 7.88 -11.02 -16.27
C LEU A 479 7.58 -12.19 -17.21
N ASP A 480 6.32 -12.60 -17.37
CA ASP A 480 5.92 -13.65 -18.32
C ASP A 480 6.25 -13.26 -19.77
N GLN A 481 6.08 -11.99 -20.12
CA GLN A 481 6.50 -11.47 -21.43
C GLN A 481 8.03 -11.57 -21.63
N LEU A 482 8.83 -11.22 -20.61
CA LEU A 482 10.30 -11.33 -20.65
C LEU A 482 10.74 -12.79 -20.81
N ILE A 483 10.13 -13.71 -20.08
CA ILE A 483 10.39 -15.16 -20.21
C ILE A 483 10.09 -15.62 -21.65
N THR A 484 8.94 -15.23 -22.19
CA THR A 484 8.54 -15.58 -23.56
C THR A 484 9.50 -15.01 -24.61
N MET A 485 10.00 -13.78 -24.41
CA MET A 485 11.00 -13.17 -25.31
C MET A 485 12.32 -13.94 -25.29
N GLN A 486 12.79 -14.34 -24.10
CA GLN A 486 14.03 -15.15 -23.96
C GLN A 486 13.89 -16.49 -24.68
N ASP A 487 12.77 -17.18 -24.55
CA ASP A 487 12.52 -18.45 -25.25
C ASP A 487 12.57 -18.30 -26.78
N ASN A 488 11.95 -17.25 -27.29
CA ASN A 488 11.94 -16.97 -28.72
C ASN A 488 13.35 -16.68 -29.26
N ASP A 489 14.21 -16.01 -28.49
CA ASP A 489 15.60 -15.74 -28.85
C ASP A 489 16.47 -17.00 -28.82
N ILE A 490 16.22 -17.89 -27.86
CA ILE A 490 16.91 -19.21 -27.81
C ILE A 490 16.51 -20.05 -29.01
N GLN A 491 15.22 -20.11 -29.38
CA GLN A 491 14.74 -20.86 -30.53
C GLN A 491 15.29 -20.32 -31.86
N ARG A 492 15.43 -19.00 -32.01
CA ARG A 492 16.02 -18.36 -33.20
C ARG A 492 17.53 -18.62 -33.36
N ARG A 493 18.24 -18.91 -32.27
CA ARG A 493 19.69 -19.19 -32.28
C ARG A 493 20.02 -20.67 -32.51
N GLN A 494 19.03 -21.56 -32.42
CA GLN A 494 19.20 -22.96 -32.77
C GLN A 494 19.13 -23.07 -34.32
N PRO A 495 20.18 -23.54 -35.02
CA PRO A 495 20.13 -23.76 -36.46
C PRO A 495 19.06 -24.81 -36.75
N ALA A 496 18.22 -24.51 -37.76
CA ALA A 496 17.29 -25.50 -38.29
C ALA A 496 18.08 -26.74 -38.72
N GLY A 497 17.93 -27.80 -37.95
CA GLY A 497 18.53 -29.09 -38.24
C GLY A 497 17.83 -29.80 -39.39
#